data_609b092d303847c8a5721efff4439953
#
_entry.id   609b092d303847c8a5721efff4439953
#
_cell.length_a   1.000
_cell.length_b   1.000
_cell.length_c   1.000
_cell.angle_alpha   90.00
_cell.angle_beta   90.00
_cell.angle_gamma   90.00
#
_symmetry.space_group_name_H-M   'P 1'
#
loop_
_entity.id
_entity.type
_entity.pdbx_description
1 polymer ?
#
loop_
_entity_poly.entity_id
_entity_poly.type
_entity_poly.pdbx_seq_one_letter_code
_entity_poly.pdbx_strand_id
1 'polypeptide(L)'
;MDDSVKWEQAMQSEYNSIVANETWDLVELPKGKNALPCKWVYKKKYTVEDPEPKYKARLVAKGFKQQKGVDFDEIFSPVVKMTTLHTVLGLVAIQDMELVQMDVKTAFLHGDLDEDVYMKQPEGFVCESPKPTRTELVCRLRKALYGLKQGSRQWYQKFDKFMQSQGYTRSQEDHCLYTRKLNDGSLIILILYVDDLLIAGKSIDEINHLKKMLSTQFSMKDLGDANHFLGMRIKRDRQHGILELSQEKYIHKVLQHFSMQGGKSLSTPMQAYSKLGKEDSPKTDAEKEEMAKVPYSSAVGSLMYAMVATRPDIAHAVGVVSRYMSNPGKKHWEAVKKILRYLKGTASKCLRFGNSDASIVGYTDANYAGCVDTRRSTSGYVFMFAGAAIS
;
A
#
# COMPACT_ATOMS: atom_id res chain seq x y z
N MET A 1 25.36 -20.83 -10.09
CA MET A 1 25.57 -20.46 -8.67
C MET A 1 24.46 -21.07 -7.86
N ASP A 2 24.79 -21.74 -6.75
CA ASP A 2 23.79 -22.31 -5.85
C ASP A 2 22.91 -21.18 -5.28
N ASP A 3 21.61 -21.40 -5.16
CA ASP A 3 20.66 -20.43 -4.61
C ASP A 3 21.03 -20.00 -3.18
N SER A 4 21.72 -20.86 -2.41
CA SER A 4 22.19 -20.53 -1.04
C SER A 4 23.14 -19.34 -1.02
N VAL A 5 24.14 -19.31 -1.91
CA VAL A 5 25.10 -18.20 -2.00
C VAL A 5 24.40 -16.86 -2.34
N LYS A 6 23.39 -16.89 -3.22
CA LYS A 6 22.61 -15.70 -3.56
C LYS A 6 21.81 -15.19 -2.36
N TRP A 7 21.29 -16.09 -1.51
CA TRP A 7 20.58 -15.72 -0.29
C TRP A 7 21.52 -15.17 0.77
N GLU A 8 22.69 -15.77 0.96
CA GLU A 8 23.72 -15.25 1.88
C GLU A 8 24.17 -13.85 1.50
N GLN A 9 24.39 -13.60 0.21
CA GLN A 9 24.72 -12.26 -0.30
C GLN A 9 23.58 -11.24 -0.03
N ALA A 10 22.33 -11.68 -0.20
CA ALA A 10 21.18 -10.82 0.09
C ALA A 10 21.05 -10.51 1.59
N MET A 11 21.30 -11.49 2.46
CA MET A 11 21.34 -11.31 3.93
C MET A 11 22.45 -10.35 4.33
N GLN A 12 23.66 -10.56 3.79
CA GLN A 12 24.83 -9.71 4.08
C GLN A 12 24.56 -8.27 3.65
N SER A 13 23.93 -8.06 2.48
CA SER A 13 23.57 -6.71 1.99
C SER A 13 22.59 -6.01 2.92
N GLU A 14 21.56 -6.72 3.42
CA GLU A 14 20.61 -6.16 4.40
C GLU A 14 21.29 -5.87 5.73
N TYR A 15 22.13 -6.79 6.23
CA TYR A 15 22.87 -6.60 7.48
C TYR A 15 23.81 -5.40 7.40
N ASN A 16 24.56 -5.24 6.32
CA ASN A 16 25.43 -4.08 6.09
C ASN A 16 24.63 -2.77 6.09
N SER A 17 23.43 -2.77 5.51
CA SER A 17 22.53 -1.61 5.54
C SER A 17 22.07 -1.27 6.96
N ILE A 18 21.76 -2.26 7.77
CA ILE A 18 21.37 -2.10 9.18
C ILE A 18 22.52 -1.52 10.00
N VAL A 19 23.75 -2.04 9.81
CA VAL A 19 24.97 -1.54 10.48
C VAL A 19 25.28 -0.12 10.05
N ALA A 20 25.25 0.17 8.74
CA ALA A 20 25.53 1.52 8.20
C ALA A 20 24.52 2.57 8.69
N ASN A 21 23.29 2.15 9.03
CA ASN A 21 22.29 3.03 9.64
C ASN A 21 22.42 3.13 11.17
N GLU A 22 23.39 2.46 11.81
CA GLU A 22 23.54 2.42 13.28
C GLU A 22 22.26 2.03 14.01
N THR A 23 21.59 0.97 13.50
CA THR A 23 20.24 0.61 13.92
C THR A 23 20.16 0.12 15.37
N TRP A 24 21.23 -0.47 15.90
CA TRP A 24 21.30 -0.98 17.27
C TRP A 24 22.71 -0.98 17.86
N ASP A 25 22.77 -1.08 19.20
CA ASP A 25 23.96 -1.44 19.96
C ASP A 25 23.86 -2.87 20.48
N LEU A 26 24.99 -3.57 20.60
CA LEU A 26 25.08 -4.84 21.28
C LEU A 26 25.29 -4.59 22.78
N VAL A 27 24.36 -5.08 23.60
CA VAL A 27 24.36 -4.88 25.06
C VAL A 27 23.96 -6.17 25.77
N GLU A 28 24.30 -6.28 27.05
CA GLU A 28 23.74 -7.30 27.93
C GLU A 28 22.25 -6.96 28.18
N LEU A 29 21.38 -7.99 28.17
CA LEU A 29 19.94 -7.75 28.42
C LEU A 29 19.73 -7.30 29.86
N PRO A 30 19.15 -6.08 30.08
CA PRO A 30 18.87 -5.61 31.43
C PRO A 30 17.88 -6.53 32.18
N LYS A 31 18.04 -6.64 33.50
CA LYS A 31 17.13 -7.43 34.34
C LYS A 31 15.68 -6.96 34.18
N GLY A 32 14.78 -7.94 33.97
CA GLY A 32 13.34 -7.67 33.82
C GLY A 32 12.92 -7.24 32.42
N LYS A 33 13.84 -7.06 31.46
CA LYS A 33 13.51 -6.82 30.06
C LYS A 33 13.49 -8.13 29.26
N ASN A 34 12.71 -8.14 28.18
CA ASN A 34 12.61 -9.25 27.24
C ASN A 34 13.15 -8.85 25.87
N ALA A 35 13.92 -9.72 25.23
CA ALA A 35 14.38 -9.49 23.87
C ALA A 35 13.40 -10.09 22.85
N LEU A 36 12.92 -9.27 21.93
CA LEU A 36 12.04 -9.65 20.84
C LEU A 36 12.80 -10.64 19.90
N PRO A 37 12.22 -11.75 19.52
CA PRO A 37 12.81 -12.57 18.46
C PRO A 37 12.70 -11.88 17.11
N CYS A 38 13.62 -12.17 16.21
CA CYS A 38 13.58 -11.76 14.81
C CYS A 38 13.56 -12.96 13.87
N LYS A 39 13.44 -12.69 12.59
CA LYS A 39 13.54 -13.69 11.52
C LYS A 39 13.99 -13.05 10.22
N TRP A 40 14.60 -13.82 9.36
CA TRP A 40 14.84 -13.47 7.98
C TRP A 40 13.58 -13.74 7.13
N VAL A 41 13.26 -12.84 6.22
CA VAL A 41 12.18 -12.97 5.24
C VAL A 41 12.80 -12.84 3.85
N TYR A 42 12.61 -13.87 3.03
CA TYR A 42 13.21 -14.00 1.72
C TYR A 42 12.20 -13.77 0.61
N LYS A 43 12.59 -13.05 -0.43
CA LYS A 43 11.75 -12.78 -1.59
C LYS A 43 12.56 -12.77 -2.88
N LYS A 44 12.17 -13.59 -3.87
CA LYS A 44 12.64 -13.49 -5.25
C LYS A 44 11.80 -12.43 -5.98
N LYS A 45 12.46 -11.44 -6.57
CA LYS A 45 11.82 -10.42 -7.42
C LYS A 45 12.18 -10.68 -8.86
N TYR A 46 11.16 -10.87 -9.69
CA TYR A 46 11.29 -10.99 -11.14
C TYR A 46 11.00 -9.62 -11.77
N THR A 47 11.87 -9.13 -12.63
CA THR A 47 11.65 -7.95 -13.46
C THR A 47 11.52 -8.38 -14.91
N VAL A 48 10.83 -7.60 -15.74
CA VAL A 48 10.65 -7.91 -17.17
C VAL A 48 11.97 -7.77 -17.94
N GLU A 49 12.87 -6.94 -17.41
CA GLU A 49 14.14 -6.57 -18.05
C GLU A 49 15.28 -7.53 -17.71
N ASP A 50 15.14 -8.33 -16.63
CA ASP A 50 16.19 -9.22 -16.16
C ASP A 50 15.61 -10.64 -16.01
N PRO A 51 16.07 -11.62 -16.82
CA PRO A 51 15.61 -12.99 -16.75
C PRO A 51 16.01 -13.69 -15.43
N GLU A 52 17.04 -13.19 -14.74
CA GLU A 52 17.43 -13.71 -13.44
C GLU A 52 16.68 -13.01 -12.29
N PRO A 53 16.11 -13.77 -11.34
CA PRO A 53 15.42 -13.17 -10.19
C PRO A 53 16.42 -12.48 -9.26
N LYS A 54 16.09 -11.26 -8.83
CA LYS A 54 16.82 -10.58 -7.75
C LYS A 54 16.41 -11.17 -6.40
N TYR A 55 17.39 -11.63 -5.65
CA TYR A 55 17.22 -12.15 -4.30
C TYR A 55 17.19 -10.98 -3.32
N LYS A 56 16.20 -10.93 -2.45
CA LYS A 56 16.07 -9.91 -1.41
C LYS A 56 15.78 -10.60 -0.08
N ALA A 57 16.63 -10.37 0.91
CA ALA A 57 16.41 -10.74 2.29
C ALA A 57 16.03 -9.47 3.09
N ARG A 58 15.21 -9.63 4.12
CA ARG A 58 14.91 -8.58 5.11
C ARG A 58 14.94 -9.17 6.50
N LEU A 59 15.60 -8.48 7.42
CA LEU A 59 15.50 -8.80 8.83
C LEU A 59 14.23 -8.18 9.40
N VAL A 60 13.40 -9.01 10.06
CA VAL A 60 12.09 -8.61 10.56
C VAL A 60 11.96 -8.97 12.03
N ALA A 61 11.72 -7.99 12.89
CA ALA A 61 11.37 -8.21 14.29
C ALA A 61 9.97 -8.84 14.39
N LYS A 62 9.78 -9.77 15.36
CA LYS A 62 8.46 -10.38 15.59
C LYS A 62 7.59 -9.46 16.47
N GLY A 63 7.19 -8.32 15.91
CA GLY A 63 6.44 -7.26 16.60
C GLY A 63 5.11 -7.69 17.22
N PHE A 64 4.54 -8.82 16.78
CA PHE A 64 3.35 -9.39 17.42
C PHE A 64 3.62 -9.83 18.88
N LYS A 65 4.88 -9.93 19.29
CA LYS A 65 5.28 -10.20 20.69
C LYS A 65 5.48 -8.93 21.51
N GLN A 66 5.43 -7.75 20.89
CA GLN A 66 5.53 -6.47 21.62
C GLN A 66 4.33 -6.24 22.53
N GLN A 67 4.58 -5.69 23.70
CA GLN A 67 3.60 -5.33 24.72
C GLN A 67 3.34 -3.83 24.70
N LYS A 68 2.07 -3.41 24.65
CA LYS A 68 1.68 -2.02 24.73
C LYS A 68 2.02 -1.47 26.12
N GLY A 69 2.54 -0.22 26.17
CA GLY A 69 2.98 0.43 27.42
C GLY A 69 4.37 -0.01 27.91
N VAL A 70 5.04 -0.96 27.20
CA VAL A 70 6.41 -1.43 27.51
C VAL A 70 7.33 -1.28 26.30
N ASP A 71 6.93 -1.85 25.16
CA ASP A 71 7.73 -1.85 23.92
C ASP A 71 7.23 -0.81 22.90
N PHE A 72 6.02 -0.32 23.06
CA PHE A 72 5.42 0.73 22.23
C PHE A 72 4.19 1.32 22.92
N ASP A 73 3.87 2.57 22.62
CA ASP A 73 2.63 3.23 23.07
C ASP A 73 1.69 3.47 21.88
N GLU A 74 2.10 4.28 20.92
CA GLU A 74 1.32 4.71 19.77
C GLU A 74 1.88 4.10 18.49
N ILE A 75 1.00 3.59 17.63
CA ILE A 75 1.39 2.89 16.39
C ILE A 75 0.78 3.51 15.13
N PHE A 76 -0.18 4.42 15.28
CA PHE A 76 -0.87 4.98 14.12
C PHE A 76 0.12 5.75 13.23
N SER A 77 0.08 5.43 11.95
CA SER A 77 0.76 6.15 10.88
C SER A 77 -0.24 6.45 9.78
N PRO A 78 -0.31 7.67 9.26
CA PRO A 78 -1.22 7.99 8.16
C PRO A 78 -0.79 7.23 6.90
N VAL A 79 -1.78 6.96 6.05
CA VAL A 79 -1.62 6.40 4.72
C VAL A 79 -2.41 7.27 3.76
N VAL A 80 -1.85 7.62 2.60
CA VAL A 80 -2.51 8.48 1.63
C VAL A 80 -3.87 7.91 1.19
N LYS A 81 -4.86 8.78 1.11
CA LYS A 81 -6.19 8.43 0.60
C LYS A 81 -6.16 8.32 -0.93
N MET A 82 -6.88 7.34 -1.50
CA MET A 82 -7.00 7.23 -2.95
C MET A 82 -7.63 8.47 -3.58
N THR A 83 -8.57 9.10 -2.90
CA THR A 83 -9.16 10.40 -3.32
C THR A 83 -8.09 11.47 -3.51
N THR A 84 -7.13 11.57 -2.57
CA THR A 84 -5.99 12.50 -2.68
C THR A 84 -5.14 12.20 -3.90
N LEU A 85 -4.78 10.92 -4.10
CA LEU A 85 -4.02 10.49 -5.26
C LEU A 85 -4.75 10.83 -6.58
N HIS A 86 -6.03 10.48 -6.69
CA HIS A 86 -6.83 10.76 -7.88
C HIS A 86 -6.94 12.27 -8.15
N THR A 87 -7.14 13.08 -7.10
CA THR A 87 -7.20 14.55 -7.23
C THR A 87 -5.88 15.12 -7.74
N VAL A 88 -4.75 14.66 -7.19
CA VAL A 88 -3.42 15.11 -7.66
C VAL A 88 -3.16 14.68 -9.10
N LEU A 89 -3.52 13.44 -9.49
CA LEU A 89 -3.38 12.99 -10.88
C LEU A 89 -4.28 13.81 -11.84
N GLY A 90 -5.47 14.20 -11.39
CA GLY A 90 -6.34 15.12 -12.13
C GLY A 90 -5.70 16.50 -12.33
N LEU A 91 -5.10 17.07 -11.27
CA LEU A 91 -4.35 18.33 -11.37
C LEU A 91 -3.16 18.21 -12.32
N VAL A 92 -2.41 17.12 -12.24
CA VAL A 92 -1.29 16.83 -13.14
C VAL A 92 -1.74 16.81 -14.60
N ALA A 93 -2.89 16.22 -14.90
CA ALA A 93 -3.43 16.17 -16.25
C ALA A 93 -3.87 17.54 -16.77
N ILE A 94 -4.64 18.30 -15.95
CA ILE A 94 -5.19 19.61 -16.34
C ILE A 94 -4.10 20.69 -16.47
N GLN A 95 -3.12 20.68 -15.54
CA GLN A 95 -2.07 21.71 -15.48
C GLN A 95 -0.80 21.34 -16.25
N ASP A 96 -0.78 20.19 -16.91
CA ASP A 96 0.36 19.60 -17.60
C ASP A 96 1.64 19.57 -16.74
N MET A 97 1.51 19.16 -15.47
CA MET A 97 2.63 19.09 -14.53
C MET A 97 3.55 17.90 -14.86
N GLU A 98 4.84 18.02 -14.55
CA GLU A 98 5.73 16.88 -14.46
C GLU A 98 5.31 15.97 -13.33
N LEU A 99 5.50 14.64 -13.48
CA LEU A 99 5.15 13.65 -12.49
C LEU A 99 6.27 12.61 -12.39
N VAL A 100 6.96 12.60 -11.26
CA VAL A 100 8.10 11.72 -11.03
C VAL A 100 7.93 10.88 -9.79
N GLN A 101 8.63 9.74 -9.74
CA GLN A 101 8.59 8.82 -8.62
C GLN A 101 9.96 8.63 -7.99
N MET A 102 9.99 8.53 -6.66
CA MET A 102 11.15 8.12 -5.88
C MET A 102 10.78 7.00 -4.91
N ASP A 103 11.76 6.22 -4.48
CA ASP A 103 11.63 5.14 -3.49
C ASP A 103 12.63 5.36 -2.36
N VAL A 104 12.20 5.23 -1.12
CA VAL A 104 13.08 5.34 0.05
C VAL A 104 13.64 3.96 0.38
N LYS A 105 14.96 3.82 0.25
CA LYS A 105 15.61 2.58 0.65
C LYS A 105 15.56 2.46 2.17
N THR A 106 15.10 1.29 2.64
CA THR A 106 15.07 0.98 4.09
C THR A 106 14.38 2.05 4.94
N ALA A 107 13.22 2.55 4.49
CA ALA A 107 12.50 3.68 5.09
C ALA A 107 12.39 3.59 6.64
N PHE A 108 12.06 2.42 7.19
CA PHE A 108 11.92 2.24 8.63
C PHE A 108 13.24 2.45 9.39
N LEU A 109 14.40 2.11 8.81
CA LEU A 109 15.71 2.30 9.44
C LEU A 109 16.08 3.79 9.61
N HIS A 110 15.33 4.71 9.01
CA HIS A 110 15.50 6.14 9.24
C HIS A 110 14.75 6.64 10.47
N GLY A 111 13.70 5.94 10.93
CA GLY A 111 12.88 6.33 12.08
C GLY A 111 13.60 6.05 13.40
N ASP A 112 13.74 7.06 14.25
CA ASP A 112 14.33 6.92 15.57
C ASP A 112 13.31 6.29 16.52
N LEU A 113 13.75 5.45 17.47
CA LEU A 113 12.89 4.85 18.50
C LEU A 113 13.01 5.65 19.78
N ASP A 114 11.88 5.97 20.38
CA ASP A 114 11.80 6.66 21.67
C ASP A 114 11.79 5.64 22.83
N GLU A 115 11.41 4.39 22.57
CA GLU A 115 11.29 3.34 23.58
C GLU A 115 12.53 2.41 23.63
N ASP A 116 12.81 1.85 24.81
CA ASP A 116 13.85 0.86 25.02
C ASP A 116 13.41 -0.52 24.53
N VAL A 117 13.66 -0.81 23.27
CA VAL A 117 13.33 -2.09 22.62
C VAL A 117 14.59 -2.94 22.46
N TYR A 118 14.54 -4.18 22.97
CA TYR A 118 15.62 -5.16 22.82
C TYR A 118 15.20 -6.27 21.87
N MET A 119 16.13 -6.72 21.04
CA MET A 119 15.91 -7.77 20.05
C MET A 119 17.04 -8.80 20.11
N LYS A 120 16.74 -10.07 19.95
CA LYS A 120 17.76 -11.11 19.79
C LYS A 120 18.61 -10.85 18.56
N GLN A 121 19.90 -11.20 18.63
CA GLN A 121 20.77 -11.11 17.47
C GLN A 121 20.22 -11.93 16.29
N PRO A 122 20.41 -11.47 15.05
CA PRO A 122 19.98 -12.21 13.86
C PRO A 122 20.74 -13.53 13.71
N GLU A 123 20.02 -14.56 13.33
CA GLU A 123 20.61 -15.84 12.97
C GLU A 123 21.65 -15.67 11.84
N GLY A 124 22.83 -16.29 11.99
CA GLY A 124 23.96 -16.15 11.07
C GLY A 124 24.84 -14.92 11.30
N PHE A 125 24.48 -14.00 12.21
CA PHE A 125 25.20 -12.75 12.50
C PHE A 125 25.34 -12.53 14.02
N VAL A 126 25.64 -13.59 14.75
CA VAL A 126 25.81 -13.54 16.21
C VAL A 126 27.22 -13.13 16.55
N CYS A 127 27.37 -12.05 17.31
CA CYS A 127 28.63 -11.62 17.91
C CYS A 127 28.71 -12.13 19.35
N GLU A 128 29.79 -12.79 19.71
CA GLU A 128 30.04 -13.22 21.08
C GLU A 128 30.53 -12.07 21.96
N SER A 129 30.21 -12.13 23.24
CA SER A 129 30.72 -11.16 24.21
C SER A 129 32.22 -11.30 24.37
N PRO A 130 33.01 -10.21 24.31
CA PRO A 130 34.45 -10.24 24.60
C PRO A 130 34.76 -10.54 26.08
N LYS A 131 33.76 -10.53 26.95
CA LYS A 131 33.90 -10.85 28.38
C LYS A 131 33.67 -12.35 28.61
N PRO A 132 34.38 -12.99 29.56
CA PRO A 132 34.20 -14.41 29.89
C PRO A 132 32.87 -14.73 30.57
N THR A 133 31.96 -13.73 30.72
CA THR A 133 30.62 -13.92 31.22
C THR A 133 29.75 -14.50 30.10
N ARG A 134 29.12 -15.67 30.36
CA ARG A 134 28.22 -16.42 29.43
C ARG A 134 26.90 -15.67 29.13
N THR A 135 26.86 -14.36 29.22
CA THR A 135 25.67 -13.56 28.92
C THR A 135 25.56 -13.33 27.42
N GLU A 136 24.49 -13.87 26.84
CA GLU A 136 24.13 -13.65 25.45
C GLU A 136 23.84 -12.16 25.20
N LEU A 137 24.61 -11.52 24.28
CA LEU A 137 24.35 -10.12 23.90
C LEU A 137 23.08 -10.00 23.07
N VAL A 138 22.34 -8.92 23.29
CA VAL A 138 21.15 -8.57 22.51
C VAL A 138 21.32 -7.23 21.83
N CYS A 139 20.53 -6.99 20.78
CA CYS A 139 20.47 -5.71 20.07
C CYS A 139 19.52 -4.75 20.83
N ARG A 140 20.06 -3.66 21.38
CA ARG A 140 19.25 -2.52 21.83
C ARG A 140 18.97 -1.65 20.62
N LEU A 141 17.72 -1.59 20.17
CA LEU A 141 17.35 -0.86 18.97
C LEU A 141 17.35 0.65 19.23
N ARG A 142 18.06 1.40 18.38
CA ARG A 142 18.05 2.88 18.33
C ARG A 142 17.07 3.38 17.27
N LYS A 143 16.90 2.57 16.20
CA LYS A 143 16.03 2.92 15.07
C LYS A 143 15.00 1.82 14.83
N ALA A 144 13.93 2.20 14.16
CA ALA A 144 12.87 1.28 13.82
C ALA A 144 13.36 0.21 12.82
N LEU A 145 12.82 -0.99 12.94
CA LEU A 145 13.10 -2.13 12.09
C LEU A 145 11.80 -2.67 11.51
N TYR A 146 11.89 -3.34 10.36
CA TYR A 146 10.74 -4.03 9.80
C TYR A 146 10.11 -4.99 10.82
N GLY A 147 8.78 -4.95 10.93
CA GLY A 147 8.00 -5.79 11.82
C GLY A 147 7.69 -5.18 13.20
N LEU A 148 8.38 -4.10 13.63
CA LEU A 148 7.98 -3.35 14.81
C LEU A 148 6.65 -2.62 14.55
N LYS A 149 5.77 -2.63 15.55
CA LYS A 149 4.43 -2.01 15.45
C LYS A 149 4.51 -0.49 15.22
N GLN A 150 5.42 0.21 15.88
CA GLN A 150 5.64 1.65 15.75
C GLN A 150 6.52 2.05 14.55
N GLY A 151 7.10 1.09 13.82
CA GLY A 151 8.08 1.36 12.78
C GLY A 151 7.59 2.34 11.70
N SER A 152 6.37 2.16 11.19
CA SER A 152 5.79 3.07 10.20
C SER A 152 5.58 4.48 10.76
N ARG A 153 5.14 4.60 12.04
CA ARG A 153 4.93 5.88 12.71
C ARG A 153 6.23 6.65 12.89
N GLN A 154 7.30 6.00 13.36
CA GLN A 154 8.60 6.63 13.57
C GLN A 154 9.21 7.14 12.25
N TRP A 155 9.11 6.35 11.20
CA TRP A 155 9.48 6.79 9.86
C TRP A 155 8.67 8.01 9.40
N TYR A 156 7.33 7.94 9.50
CA TYR A 156 6.46 9.03 9.12
C TYR A 156 6.79 10.33 9.87
N GLN A 157 6.99 10.27 11.18
CA GLN A 157 7.34 11.45 12.00
C GLN A 157 8.68 12.06 11.58
N LYS A 158 9.67 11.23 11.26
CA LYS A 158 10.98 11.69 10.77
C LYS A 158 10.84 12.42 9.43
N PHE A 159 10.09 11.82 8.52
CA PHE A 159 9.81 12.41 7.20
C PHE A 159 9.02 13.72 7.32
N ASP A 160 7.96 13.73 8.12
CA ASP A 160 7.11 14.91 8.33
C ASP A 160 7.90 16.10 8.90
N LYS A 161 8.69 15.87 9.95
CA LYS A 161 9.57 16.90 10.53
C LYS A 161 10.53 17.46 9.47
N PHE A 162 11.12 16.60 8.65
CA PHE A 162 12.02 17.05 7.58
C PHE A 162 11.28 17.88 6.55
N MET A 163 10.15 17.43 6.01
CA MET A 163 9.40 18.17 5.00
C MET A 163 8.96 19.55 5.49
N GLN A 164 8.47 19.64 6.72
CA GLN A 164 8.09 20.93 7.32
C GLN A 164 9.30 21.85 7.50
N SER A 165 10.46 21.33 7.91
CA SER A 165 11.70 22.12 8.04
C SER A 165 12.18 22.68 6.69
N GLN A 166 11.80 22.04 5.59
CA GLN A 166 12.11 22.49 4.21
C GLN A 166 11.03 23.41 3.61
N GLY A 167 10.11 23.92 4.44
CA GLY A 167 9.07 24.85 4.01
C GLY A 167 7.90 24.23 3.26
N TYR A 168 7.72 22.90 3.34
CA TYR A 168 6.54 22.25 2.82
C TYR A 168 5.42 22.25 3.87
N THR A 169 4.21 22.56 3.41
CA THR A 169 3.00 22.53 4.22
C THR A 169 2.34 21.16 4.09
N ARG A 170 2.14 20.49 5.22
CA ARG A 170 1.36 19.26 5.28
C ARG A 170 -0.13 19.58 5.20
N SER A 171 -0.88 18.85 4.38
CA SER A 171 -2.34 18.99 4.31
C SER A 171 -3.02 18.57 5.61
N GLN A 172 -4.05 19.29 5.99
CA GLN A 172 -4.91 18.93 7.12
C GLN A 172 -5.82 17.74 6.80
N GLU A 173 -6.23 17.63 5.55
CA GLU A 173 -7.16 16.60 5.07
C GLU A 173 -6.49 15.25 4.84
N ASP A 174 -5.22 15.26 4.46
CA ASP A 174 -4.41 14.07 4.24
C ASP A 174 -2.96 14.33 4.65
N HIS A 175 -2.56 13.79 5.77
CA HIS A 175 -1.23 14.00 6.34
C HIS A 175 -0.09 13.43 5.48
N CYS A 176 -0.37 12.65 4.45
CA CYS A 176 0.61 12.16 3.50
C CYS A 176 0.79 13.08 2.28
N LEU A 177 0.05 14.19 2.22
CA LEU A 177 0.14 15.20 1.16
C LEU A 177 0.91 16.42 1.65
N TYR A 178 1.97 16.77 0.94
CA TYR A 178 2.81 17.96 1.20
C TYR A 178 2.79 18.86 -0.01
N THR A 179 2.68 20.18 0.21
CA THR A 179 2.67 21.20 -0.85
C THR A 179 3.62 22.33 -0.52
N ARG A 180 4.24 22.91 -1.55
CA ARG A 180 4.98 24.17 -1.44
C ARG A 180 4.57 25.07 -2.60
N LYS A 181 4.16 26.29 -2.30
CA LYS A 181 3.89 27.32 -3.30
C LYS A 181 5.21 27.99 -3.69
N LEU A 182 5.46 28.11 -4.98
CA LEU A 182 6.63 28.77 -5.55
C LEU A 182 6.36 30.25 -5.76
N ASN A 183 7.43 31.04 -6.05
CA ASN A 183 7.34 32.48 -6.24
C ASN A 183 6.48 32.88 -7.46
N ASP A 184 6.40 32.03 -8.48
CA ASP A 184 5.55 32.20 -9.66
C ASP A 184 4.09 31.80 -9.43
N GLY A 185 3.75 31.41 -8.21
CA GLY A 185 2.41 30.95 -7.82
C GLY A 185 2.11 29.49 -8.13
N SER A 186 3.01 28.77 -8.81
CA SER A 186 2.86 27.35 -9.07
C SER A 186 3.08 26.50 -7.81
N LEU A 187 2.65 25.24 -7.85
CA LEU A 187 2.76 24.32 -6.71
C LEU A 187 3.73 23.18 -7.01
N ILE A 188 4.50 22.81 -6.00
CA ILE A 188 5.11 21.49 -5.91
C ILE A 188 4.27 20.66 -4.93
N ILE A 189 3.90 19.49 -5.36
CA ILE A 189 3.06 18.53 -4.62
C ILE A 189 3.86 17.26 -4.41
N LEU A 190 3.89 16.75 -3.18
CA LEU A 190 4.50 15.48 -2.84
C LEU A 190 3.48 14.61 -2.10
N ILE A 191 3.35 13.37 -2.54
CA ILE A 191 2.57 12.32 -1.88
C ILE A 191 3.54 11.29 -1.31
N LEU A 192 3.38 10.95 -0.02
CA LEU A 192 4.10 9.89 0.66
C LEU A 192 3.21 8.67 0.81
N TYR A 193 3.65 7.50 0.35
CA TYR A 193 3.05 6.21 0.68
C TYR A 193 4.13 5.26 1.23
N VAL A 194 4.33 5.28 2.53
CA VAL A 194 5.35 4.51 3.26
C VAL A 194 6.77 4.79 2.72
N ASP A 195 7.24 4.02 1.74
CA ASP A 195 8.55 4.14 1.07
C ASP A 195 8.45 4.72 -0.35
N ASP A 196 7.26 4.75 -0.95
CA ASP A 196 7.02 5.31 -2.27
C ASP A 196 6.66 6.80 -2.20
N LEU A 197 7.32 7.61 -3.02
CA LEU A 197 7.05 9.04 -3.18
C LEU A 197 6.60 9.35 -4.60
N LEU A 198 5.54 10.16 -4.71
CA LEU A 198 5.09 10.73 -5.98
C LEU A 198 5.21 12.25 -5.90
N ILE A 199 5.93 12.85 -6.83
CA ILE A 199 6.21 14.30 -6.86
C ILE A 199 5.64 14.87 -8.15
N ALA A 200 4.85 15.95 -8.03
CA ALA A 200 4.28 16.67 -9.15
C ALA A 200 4.61 18.17 -9.07
N GLY A 201 4.89 18.79 -10.22
CA GLY A 201 5.17 20.22 -10.31
C GLY A 201 5.35 20.67 -11.76
N LYS A 202 5.20 21.96 -12.03
CA LYS A 202 5.42 22.52 -13.38
C LYS A 202 6.91 22.65 -13.73
N SER A 203 7.75 22.96 -12.73
CA SER A 203 9.19 23.15 -12.91
C SER A 203 9.95 21.87 -12.59
N ILE A 204 10.60 21.31 -13.60
CA ILE A 204 11.50 20.14 -13.43
C ILE A 204 12.72 20.48 -12.56
N ASP A 205 13.20 21.72 -12.61
CA ASP A 205 14.35 22.17 -11.82
C ASP A 205 14.02 22.18 -10.32
N GLU A 206 12.83 22.65 -9.95
CA GLU A 206 12.34 22.62 -8.57
C GLU A 206 12.09 21.19 -8.08
N ILE A 207 11.60 20.31 -8.94
CA ILE A 207 11.49 18.88 -8.65
C ILE A 207 12.87 18.27 -8.41
N ASN A 208 13.85 18.57 -9.26
CA ASN A 208 15.23 18.09 -9.11
C ASN A 208 15.89 18.64 -7.84
N HIS A 209 15.60 19.90 -7.49
CA HIS A 209 16.02 20.46 -6.22
C HIS A 209 15.45 19.68 -5.02
N LEU A 210 14.15 19.38 -5.02
CA LEU A 210 13.50 18.55 -4.00
C LEU A 210 14.10 17.14 -3.94
N LYS A 211 14.32 16.48 -5.09
CA LYS A 211 14.97 15.16 -5.17
C LYS A 211 16.35 15.17 -4.52
N LYS A 212 17.16 16.19 -4.80
CA LYS A 212 18.49 16.36 -4.22
C LYS A 212 18.42 16.54 -2.70
N MET A 213 17.51 17.38 -2.23
CA MET A 213 17.25 17.62 -0.81
C MET A 213 16.89 16.32 -0.07
N LEU A 214 15.95 15.56 -0.62
CA LEU A 214 15.53 14.26 -0.08
C LEU A 214 16.71 13.27 -0.06
N SER A 215 17.52 13.24 -1.12
CA SER A 215 18.67 12.33 -1.25
C SER A 215 19.82 12.69 -0.30
N THR A 216 19.90 13.93 0.17
CA THR A 216 20.88 14.34 1.20
C THR A 216 20.48 13.80 2.59
N GLN A 217 19.19 13.74 2.88
CA GLN A 217 18.67 13.33 4.19
C GLN A 217 18.40 11.84 4.30
N PHE A 218 17.92 11.22 3.23
CA PHE A 218 17.48 9.84 3.19
C PHE A 218 18.18 9.06 2.07
N SER A 219 18.31 7.75 2.24
CA SER A 219 18.80 6.90 1.17
C SER A 219 17.72 6.71 0.11
N MET A 220 17.82 7.45 -1.00
CA MET A 220 16.80 7.50 -2.03
C MET A 220 17.17 6.70 -3.28
N LYS A 221 16.17 6.26 -4.00
CA LYS A 221 16.25 5.78 -5.37
C LYS A 221 15.33 6.63 -6.25
N ASP A 222 15.91 7.33 -7.22
CA ASP A 222 15.14 8.00 -8.26
C ASP A 222 14.66 6.97 -9.28
N LEU A 223 13.34 6.95 -9.53
CA LEU A 223 12.70 6.06 -10.49
C LEU A 223 12.33 6.77 -11.80
N GLY A 224 12.63 8.07 -11.91
CA GLY A 224 12.30 8.90 -13.06
C GLY A 224 10.80 9.18 -13.17
N ASP A 225 10.28 9.21 -14.40
CA ASP A 225 8.88 9.46 -14.66
C ASP A 225 7.98 8.39 -14.03
N ALA A 226 6.87 8.82 -13.42
CA ALA A 226 5.96 7.93 -12.74
C ALA A 226 5.12 7.13 -13.75
N ASN A 227 5.55 5.90 -14.03
CA ASN A 227 4.84 4.95 -14.89
C ASN A 227 4.00 3.94 -14.10
N HIS A 228 4.33 3.71 -12.84
CA HIS A 228 3.61 2.79 -11.95
C HIS A 228 3.63 3.33 -10.51
N PHE A 229 2.46 3.43 -9.90
CA PHE A 229 2.35 3.80 -8.48
C PHE A 229 1.35 2.89 -7.77
N LEU A 230 1.72 2.33 -6.64
CA LEU A 230 0.91 1.38 -5.84
C LEU A 230 0.33 0.21 -6.66
N GLY A 231 1.10 -0.32 -7.62
CA GLY A 231 0.64 -1.42 -8.48
C GLY A 231 -0.32 -1.01 -9.61
N MET A 232 -0.64 0.27 -9.73
CA MET A 232 -1.40 0.85 -10.84
C MET A 232 -0.44 1.38 -11.91
N ARG A 233 -0.81 1.22 -13.17
CA ARG A 233 -0.08 1.79 -14.29
C ARG A 233 -0.56 3.21 -14.54
N ILE A 234 0.37 4.14 -14.66
CA ILE A 234 0.13 5.51 -15.11
C ILE A 234 0.59 5.60 -16.57
N LYS A 235 -0.29 6.05 -17.46
CA LYS A 235 0.04 6.33 -18.86
C LYS A 235 -0.33 7.77 -19.15
N ARG A 236 0.61 8.53 -19.69
CA ARG A 236 0.42 9.92 -20.04
C ARG A 236 0.40 10.11 -21.55
N ASP A 237 -0.58 10.86 -22.04
CA ASP A 237 -0.67 11.40 -23.38
C ASP A 237 -0.73 12.93 -23.27
N ARG A 238 0.45 13.57 -23.32
CA ARG A 238 0.56 15.03 -23.17
C ARG A 238 -0.03 15.78 -24.39
N GLN A 239 0.05 15.18 -25.57
CA GLN A 239 -0.48 15.79 -26.79
C GLN A 239 -2.00 16.01 -26.68
N HIS A 240 -2.70 15.08 -26.04
CA HIS A 240 -4.15 15.17 -25.83
C HIS A 240 -4.54 15.62 -24.44
N GLY A 241 -3.58 15.96 -23.56
CA GLY A 241 -3.84 16.38 -22.17
C GLY A 241 -4.48 15.27 -21.31
N ILE A 242 -4.14 14.00 -21.56
CA ILE A 242 -4.77 12.84 -20.92
C ILE A 242 -3.78 12.12 -20.02
N LEU A 243 -4.28 11.69 -18.85
CA LEU A 243 -3.60 10.76 -17.95
C LEU A 243 -4.53 9.59 -17.63
N GLU A 244 -4.07 8.37 -17.87
CA GLU A 244 -4.80 7.13 -17.59
C GLU A 244 -4.20 6.42 -16.40
N LEU A 245 -5.05 6.00 -15.43
CA LEU A 245 -4.68 5.17 -14.28
C LEU A 245 -5.37 3.80 -14.40
N SER A 246 -4.59 2.74 -14.54
CA SER A 246 -5.09 1.39 -14.87
C SER A 246 -4.56 0.32 -13.91
N GLN A 247 -5.43 -0.63 -13.58
CA GLN A 247 -5.09 -1.86 -12.83
C GLN A 247 -5.17 -3.13 -13.69
N GLU A 248 -5.09 -3.04 -15.00
CA GLU A 248 -5.26 -4.19 -15.90
C GLU A 248 -4.41 -5.40 -15.49
N LYS A 249 -3.10 -5.18 -15.22
CA LYS A 249 -2.19 -6.24 -14.75
C LYS A 249 -2.63 -6.86 -13.42
N TYR A 250 -3.13 -6.04 -12.49
CA TYR A 250 -3.65 -6.50 -11.21
C TYR A 250 -4.90 -7.35 -11.39
N ILE A 251 -5.86 -6.89 -12.20
CA ILE A 251 -7.09 -7.62 -12.52
C ILE A 251 -6.77 -8.99 -13.12
N HIS A 252 -5.84 -9.08 -14.06
CA HIS A 252 -5.41 -10.36 -14.62
C HIS A 252 -4.80 -11.30 -13.57
N LYS A 253 -3.98 -10.78 -12.64
CA LYS A 253 -3.44 -11.58 -11.52
C LYS A 253 -4.56 -12.10 -10.59
N VAL A 254 -5.55 -11.27 -10.28
CA VAL A 254 -6.71 -11.67 -9.48
C VAL A 254 -7.50 -12.77 -10.18
N LEU A 255 -7.78 -12.61 -11.48
CA LEU A 255 -8.48 -13.63 -12.27
C LEU A 255 -7.70 -14.95 -12.33
N GLN A 256 -6.39 -14.89 -12.44
CA GLN A 256 -5.51 -16.07 -12.39
C GLN A 256 -5.55 -16.75 -11.02
N HIS A 257 -5.43 -15.97 -9.95
CA HIS A 257 -5.41 -16.48 -8.57
C HIS A 257 -6.69 -17.24 -8.22
N PHE A 258 -7.85 -16.76 -8.70
CA PHE A 258 -9.14 -17.42 -8.47
C PHE A 258 -9.59 -18.34 -9.61
N SER A 259 -8.71 -18.70 -10.54
CA SER A 259 -9.00 -19.59 -11.69
C SER A 259 -10.18 -19.10 -12.56
N MET A 260 -10.33 -17.78 -12.71
CA MET A 260 -11.43 -17.14 -13.44
C MET A 260 -11.04 -16.65 -14.84
N GLN A 261 -9.91 -17.11 -15.39
CA GLN A 261 -9.43 -16.78 -16.74
C GLN A 261 -10.30 -17.41 -17.85
N GLY A 262 -10.84 -18.60 -17.58
CA GLY A 262 -11.80 -19.28 -18.46
C GLY A 262 -13.21 -18.70 -18.35
N GLY A 263 -14.13 -19.23 -19.13
CA GLY A 263 -15.55 -18.92 -19.09
C GLY A 263 -15.94 -17.61 -19.79
N LYS A 264 -17.24 -17.38 -19.93
CA LYS A 264 -17.82 -16.22 -20.61
C LYS A 264 -17.79 -14.97 -19.72
N SER A 265 -17.38 -13.83 -20.26
CA SER A 265 -17.48 -12.53 -19.58
C SER A 265 -18.94 -12.10 -19.41
N LEU A 266 -19.18 -11.19 -18.46
CA LEU A 266 -20.49 -10.59 -18.22
C LEU A 266 -20.44 -9.08 -18.52
N SER A 267 -21.57 -8.51 -18.91
CA SER A 267 -21.71 -7.07 -19.22
C SER A 267 -21.95 -6.22 -17.97
N THR A 268 -22.45 -6.83 -16.88
CA THR A 268 -22.72 -6.13 -15.61
C THR A 268 -22.15 -6.91 -14.43
N PRO A 269 -21.63 -6.22 -13.38
CA PRO A 269 -21.05 -6.89 -12.22
C PRO A 269 -22.10 -7.59 -11.34
N MET A 270 -23.32 -7.07 -11.33
CA MET A 270 -24.47 -7.62 -10.59
C MET A 270 -25.75 -7.29 -11.33
N GLN A 271 -26.69 -8.21 -11.30
CA GLN A 271 -28.03 -7.98 -11.86
C GLN A 271 -28.85 -7.11 -10.90
N ALA A 272 -29.67 -6.20 -11.43
CA ALA A 272 -30.50 -5.26 -10.64
C ALA A 272 -31.41 -5.96 -9.63
N TYR A 273 -31.89 -7.16 -9.94
CA TYR A 273 -32.82 -7.94 -9.10
C TYR A 273 -32.13 -9.03 -8.26
N SER A 274 -30.79 -8.99 -8.14
CA SER A 274 -30.06 -9.97 -7.33
C SER A 274 -30.33 -9.75 -5.85
N LYS A 275 -31.22 -10.57 -5.28
CA LYS A 275 -31.52 -10.57 -3.85
C LYS A 275 -30.60 -11.56 -3.15
N LEU A 276 -29.58 -11.04 -2.43
CA LEU A 276 -28.73 -11.82 -1.56
C LEU A 276 -29.12 -11.52 -0.12
N GLY A 277 -29.20 -12.52 0.71
CA GLY A 277 -29.60 -12.39 2.10
C GLY A 277 -28.88 -13.35 3.03
N LYS A 278 -28.99 -13.13 4.34
CA LYS A 278 -28.45 -14.04 5.37
C LYS A 278 -29.06 -15.44 5.27
N GLU A 279 -30.24 -15.59 4.69
CA GLU A 279 -30.87 -16.87 4.46
C GLU A 279 -30.11 -17.76 3.46
N ASP A 280 -29.24 -17.17 2.62
CA ASP A 280 -28.37 -17.86 1.67
C ASP A 280 -27.05 -18.34 2.33
N SER A 281 -26.86 -18.06 3.62
CA SER A 281 -25.70 -18.54 4.39
C SER A 281 -25.83 -20.02 4.75
N PRO A 282 -24.71 -20.74 4.97
CA PRO A 282 -24.71 -22.15 5.32
C PRO A 282 -25.53 -22.42 6.58
N LYS A 283 -26.40 -23.40 6.54
CA LYS A 283 -27.27 -23.83 7.66
C LYS A 283 -26.80 -25.14 8.29
N THR A 284 -26.18 -26.01 7.50
CA THR A 284 -25.68 -27.30 7.95
C THR A 284 -24.13 -27.26 8.09
N ASP A 285 -23.59 -28.16 8.89
CA ASP A 285 -22.13 -28.24 9.07
C ASP A 285 -21.43 -28.70 7.79
N ALA A 286 -22.05 -29.54 6.98
CA ALA A 286 -21.55 -29.94 5.67
C ALA A 286 -21.44 -28.72 4.71
N GLU A 287 -22.41 -27.83 4.70
CA GLU A 287 -22.35 -26.58 3.90
C GLU A 287 -21.26 -25.65 4.41
N LYS A 288 -21.06 -25.55 5.74
CA LYS A 288 -19.96 -24.75 6.34
C LYS A 288 -18.58 -25.30 5.95
N GLU A 289 -18.40 -26.62 6.03
CA GLU A 289 -17.15 -27.27 5.62
C GLU A 289 -16.84 -27.08 4.13
N GLU A 290 -17.86 -27.14 3.27
CA GLU A 290 -17.70 -26.85 1.85
C GLU A 290 -17.28 -25.40 1.62
N MET A 291 -17.94 -24.46 2.28
CA MET A 291 -17.65 -23.03 2.14
C MET A 291 -16.33 -22.61 2.81
N ALA A 292 -15.87 -23.34 3.83
CA ALA A 292 -14.55 -23.09 4.44
C ALA A 292 -13.38 -23.27 3.46
N LYS A 293 -13.56 -24.08 2.40
CA LYS A 293 -12.58 -24.29 1.33
C LYS A 293 -12.57 -23.15 0.29
N VAL A 294 -13.59 -22.30 0.30
CA VAL A 294 -13.76 -21.21 -0.66
C VAL A 294 -13.03 -19.96 -0.16
N PRO A 295 -12.11 -19.37 -0.94
CA PRO A 295 -11.34 -18.19 -0.52
C PRO A 295 -12.17 -16.89 -0.64
N TYR A 296 -13.37 -16.87 -0.01
CA TYR A 296 -14.34 -15.79 -0.16
C TYR A 296 -13.78 -14.43 0.27
N SER A 297 -13.27 -14.35 1.49
CA SER A 297 -12.72 -13.09 2.05
C SER A 297 -11.54 -12.57 1.25
N SER A 298 -10.68 -13.47 0.75
CA SER A 298 -9.56 -13.10 -0.12
C SER A 298 -10.03 -12.52 -1.46
N ALA A 299 -11.07 -13.12 -2.06
CA ALA A 299 -11.65 -12.63 -3.31
C ALA A 299 -12.30 -11.26 -3.11
N VAL A 300 -13.12 -11.10 -2.07
CA VAL A 300 -13.78 -9.81 -1.76
C VAL A 300 -12.72 -8.75 -1.45
N GLY A 301 -11.68 -9.05 -0.67
CA GLY A 301 -10.58 -8.12 -0.41
C GLY A 301 -9.86 -7.66 -1.68
N SER A 302 -9.62 -8.58 -2.63
CA SER A 302 -9.04 -8.24 -3.94
C SER A 302 -9.95 -7.33 -4.77
N LEU A 303 -11.27 -7.58 -4.74
CA LEU A 303 -12.25 -6.75 -5.40
C LEU A 303 -12.39 -5.37 -4.76
N MET A 304 -12.30 -5.28 -3.42
CA MET A 304 -12.30 -4.00 -2.69
C MET A 304 -11.12 -3.12 -3.10
N TYR A 305 -9.93 -3.69 -3.27
CA TYR A 305 -8.78 -2.92 -3.76
C TYR A 305 -8.99 -2.45 -5.21
N ALA A 306 -9.48 -3.30 -6.09
CA ALA A 306 -9.81 -2.88 -7.47
C ALA A 306 -10.85 -1.74 -7.48
N MET A 307 -11.90 -1.87 -6.69
CA MET A 307 -12.98 -0.88 -6.54
C MET A 307 -12.47 0.50 -6.14
N VAL A 308 -11.68 0.56 -5.08
CA VAL A 308 -11.19 1.83 -4.52
C VAL A 308 -10.13 2.48 -5.40
N ALA A 309 -9.31 1.68 -6.08
CA ALA A 309 -8.16 2.19 -6.80
C ALA A 309 -8.48 2.67 -8.23
N THR A 310 -9.26 1.92 -9.03
CA THR A 310 -9.54 2.32 -10.43
C THR A 310 -10.89 1.87 -10.97
N ARG A 311 -11.66 1.09 -10.21
CA ARG A 311 -12.90 0.45 -10.70
C ARG A 311 -14.12 0.79 -9.83
N PRO A 312 -14.49 2.08 -9.71
CA PRO A 312 -15.68 2.48 -8.95
C PRO A 312 -16.98 1.86 -9.51
N ASP A 313 -16.99 1.44 -10.76
CA ASP A 313 -18.11 0.77 -11.42
C ASP A 313 -18.54 -0.56 -10.76
N ILE A 314 -17.68 -1.21 -9.95
CA ILE A 314 -18.06 -2.41 -9.19
C ILE A 314 -18.46 -2.10 -7.75
N ALA A 315 -18.49 -0.84 -7.31
CA ALA A 315 -18.65 -0.47 -5.91
C ALA A 315 -19.91 -1.05 -5.26
N HIS A 316 -21.05 -0.90 -5.90
CA HIS A 316 -22.31 -1.45 -5.40
C HIS A 316 -22.23 -2.98 -5.23
N ALA A 317 -21.76 -3.69 -6.26
CA ALA A 317 -21.68 -5.15 -6.24
C ALA A 317 -20.75 -5.68 -5.14
N VAL A 318 -19.57 -5.05 -4.99
CA VAL A 318 -18.62 -5.37 -3.92
C VAL A 318 -19.20 -5.05 -2.55
N GLY A 319 -19.86 -3.90 -2.40
CA GLY A 319 -20.54 -3.51 -1.16
C GLY A 319 -21.60 -4.51 -0.73
N VAL A 320 -22.36 -5.10 -1.68
CA VAL A 320 -23.35 -6.14 -1.38
C VAL A 320 -22.68 -7.43 -0.91
N VAL A 321 -21.68 -7.96 -1.63
CA VAL A 321 -21.04 -9.24 -1.27
C VAL A 321 -20.21 -9.14 0.00
N SER A 322 -19.65 -7.96 0.31
CA SER A 322 -18.85 -7.74 1.52
C SER A 322 -19.65 -7.93 2.83
N ARG A 323 -20.97 -7.75 2.80
CA ARG A 323 -21.85 -7.93 3.97
C ARG A 323 -21.85 -9.35 4.52
N TYR A 324 -21.49 -10.33 3.69
CA TYR A 324 -21.55 -11.76 4.01
C TYR A 324 -20.18 -12.39 4.29
N MET A 325 -19.12 -11.59 4.51
CA MET A 325 -17.75 -12.10 4.72
C MET A 325 -17.62 -13.01 5.94
N SER A 326 -18.44 -12.81 6.97
CA SER A 326 -18.38 -13.62 8.20
C SER A 326 -18.96 -15.02 8.04
N ASN A 327 -19.98 -15.20 7.17
CA ASN A 327 -20.64 -16.48 6.95
C ASN A 327 -21.18 -16.58 5.50
N PRO A 328 -20.31 -16.66 4.47
CA PRO A 328 -20.71 -16.68 3.08
C PRO A 328 -21.30 -18.04 2.69
N GLY A 329 -22.36 -18.05 1.87
CA GLY A 329 -22.90 -19.25 1.27
C GLY A 329 -22.62 -19.36 -0.24
N LYS A 330 -23.05 -20.44 -0.86
CA LYS A 330 -22.84 -20.72 -2.29
C LYS A 330 -23.34 -19.60 -3.19
N LYS A 331 -24.52 -19.05 -2.92
CA LYS A 331 -25.08 -17.94 -3.72
C LYS A 331 -24.22 -16.67 -3.60
N HIS A 332 -23.67 -16.40 -2.40
CA HIS A 332 -22.74 -15.28 -2.21
C HIS A 332 -21.48 -15.46 -3.04
N TRP A 333 -20.92 -16.70 -3.08
CA TRP A 333 -19.75 -17.00 -3.91
C TRP A 333 -20.06 -16.89 -5.42
N GLU A 334 -21.23 -17.33 -5.87
CA GLU A 334 -21.65 -17.14 -7.25
C GLU A 334 -21.72 -15.66 -7.64
N ALA A 335 -22.19 -14.79 -6.73
CA ALA A 335 -22.18 -13.35 -6.95
C ALA A 335 -20.75 -12.79 -7.09
N VAL A 336 -19.81 -13.20 -6.24
CA VAL A 336 -18.39 -12.84 -6.36
C VAL A 336 -17.81 -13.28 -7.71
N LYS A 337 -18.09 -14.51 -8.15
CA LYS A 337 -17.67 -15.01 -9.47
C LYS A 337 -18.25 -14.19 -10.62
N LYS A 338 -19.48 -13.68 -10.50
CA LYS A 338 -20.08 -12.78 -11.52
C LYS A 338 -19.30 -11.46 -11.61
N ILE A 339 -18.90 -10.86 -10.48
CA ILE A 339 -18.06 -9.64 -10.47
C ILE A 339 -16.71 -9.92 -11.15
N LEU A 340 -16.07 -11.04 -10.84
CA LEU A 340 -14.81 -11.44 -11.47
C LEU A 340 -14.96 -11.63 -13.00
N ARG A 341 -16.08 -12.22 -13.45
CA ARG A 341 -16.38 -12.38 -14.90
C ARG A 341 -16.66 -11.04 -15.59
N TYR A 342 -17.26 -10.09 -14.89
CA TYR A 342 -17.39 -8.71 -15.38
C TYR A 342 -16.03 -8.04 -15.52
N LEU A 343 -15.18 -8.13 -14.50
CA LEU A 343 -13.80 -7.60 -14.55
C LEU A 343 -12.99 -8.23 -15.67
N LYS A 344 -13.17 -9.52 -15.96
CA LYS A 344 -12.53 -10.17 -17.10
C LYS A 344 -12.88 -9.50 -18.43
N GLY A 345 -14.15 -9.18 -18.64
CA GLY A 345 -14.59 -8.52 -19.87
C GLY A 345 -14.27 -7.03 -19.95
N THR A 346 -13.82 -6.44 -18.87
CA THR A 346 -13.56 -5.01 -18.72
C THR A 346 -12.21 -4.69 -18.09
N ALA A 347 -11.25 -5.60 -18.17
CA ALA A 347 -9.95 -5.48 -17.50
C ALA A 347 -9.16 -4.23 -17.93
N SER A 348 -9.31 -3.82 -19.20
CA SER A 348 -8.66 -2.66 -19.78
C SER A 348 -9.29 -1.31 -19.39
N LYS A 349 -10.47 -1.30 -18.74
CA LYS A 349 -11.06 -0.04 -18.26
C LYS A 349 -10.17 0.62 -17.21
N CYS A 350 -10.03 1.94 -17.31
CA CYS A 350 -9.16 2.76 -16.47
C CYS A 350 -9.88 4.06 -16.04
N LEU A 351 -9.33 4.75 -15.04
CA LEU A 351 -9.67 6.14 -14.80
C LEU A 351 -8.90 7.00 -15.80
N ARG A 352 -9.60 7.95 -16.44
CA ARG A 352 -9.03 8.81 -17.47
C ARG A 352 -9.25 10.28 -17.07
N PHE A 353 -8.17 10.95 -16.70
CA PHE A 353 -8.12 12.36 -16.31
C PHE A 353 -7.72 13.23 -17.48
N GLY A 354 -8.23 14.45 -17.53
CA GLY A 354 -7.96 15.44 -18.56
C GLY A 354 -9.19 15.79 -19.41
N ASN A 355 -9.05 16.73 -20.34
CA ASN A 355 -10.09 17.18 -21.25
C ASN A 355 -11.40 17.67 -20.58
N SER A 356 -11.31 18.23 -19.38
CA SER A 356 -12.44 18.81 -18.66
C SER A 356 -12.00 19.98 -17.81
N ASP A 357 -12.96 20.81 -17.40
CA ASP A 357 -12.72 21.90 -16.49
C ASP A 357 -12.26 21.41 -15.10
N ALA A 358 -11.57 22.27 -14.37
CA ALA A 358 -11.15 22.01 -12.99
C ALA A 358 -12.31 22.05 -11.98
N SER A 359 -13.52 21.73 -12.42
CA SER A 359 -14.72 21.71 -11.57
C SER A 359 -14.91 20.34 -10.93
N ILE A 360 -15.37 20.33 -9.68
CA ILE A 360 -15.80 19.12 -8.98
C ILE A 360 -17.31 18.98 -9.18
N VAL A 361 -17.73 17.84 -9.73
CA VAL A 361 -19.15 17.50 -9.91
C VAL A 361 -19.49 16.29 -9.07
N GLY A 362 -20.51 16.38 -8.23
CA GLY A 362 -20.98 15.30 -7.38
C GLY A 362 -22.33 14.77 -7.85
N TYR A 363 -22.48 13.43 -7.81
CA TYR A 363 -23.74 12.74 -8.01
C TYR A 363 -24.06 11.94 -6.77
N THR A 364 -25.33 11.92 -6.37
CA THR A 364 -25.79 11.09 -5.25
C THR A 364 -27.06 10.34 -5.65
N ASP A 365 -27.22 9.14 -5.15
CA ASP A 365 -28.40 8.31 -5.31
C ASP A 365 -28.67 7.49 -4.04
N ALA A 366 -29.93 7.11 -3.83
CA ALA A 366 -30.29 6.24 -2.71
C ALA A 366 -31.46 5.34 -3.10
N ASN A 367 -31.36 4.05 -2.77
CA ASN A 367 -32.50 3.16 -2.89
C ASN A 367 -33.38 3.21 -1.63
N TYR A 368 -34.64 2.84 -1.77
CA TYR A 368 -35.59 2.73 -0.66
C TYR A 368 -35.60 1.29 -0.12
N ALA A 369 -35.19 1.11 1.16
CA ALA A 369 -35.24 -0.17 1.87
C ALA A 369 -34.63 -1.37 1.11
N GLY A 370 -33.58 -1.15 0.31
CA GLY A 370 -33.02 -2.13 -0.63
C GLY A 370 -32.32 -3.33 0.02
N CYS A 371 -31.89 -3.23 1.28
CA CYS A 371 -31.31 -4.36 1.98
C CYS A 371 -32.39 -5.36 2.41
N VAL A 372 -32.29 -6.59 1.91
CA VAL A 372 -33.27 -7.65 2.21
C VAL A 372 -33.29 -8.02 3.70
N ASP A 373 -32.11 -8.06 4.33
CA ASP A 373 -31.93 -8.50 5.72
C ASP A 373 -32.35 -7.44 6.75
N THR A 374 -32.04 -6.16 6.49
CA THR A 374 -32.21 -5.09 7.48
C THR A 374 -33.21 -4.01 7.08
N ARG A 375 -33.69 -4.05 5.84
CA ARG A 375 -34.54 -3.01 5.23
C ARG A 375 -33.94 -1.59 5.27
N ARG A 376 -32.63 -1.50 5.41
CA ARG A 376 -31.91 -0.23 5.30
C ARG A 376 -31.73 0.16 3.85
N SER A 377 -31.84 1.43 3.57
CA SER A 377 -31.48 2.02 2.28
C SER A 377 -29.97 2.00 2.08
N THR A 378 -29.55 1.82 0.85
CA THR A 378 -28.14 2.01 0.45
C THR A 378 -28.05 3.33 -0.29
N SER A 379 -27.23 4.25 0.19
CA SER A 379 -26.87 5.46 -0.54
C SER A 379 -25.57 5.24 -1.30
N GLY A 380 -25.47 5.85 -2.47
CA GLY A 380 -24.26 5.93 -3.26
C GLY A 380 -23.95 7.39 -3.60
N TYR A 381 -22.69 7.67 -3.80
CA TYR A 381 -22.26 8.96 -4.34
C TYR A 381 -21.02 8.73 -5.22
N VAL A 382 -20.79 9.65 -6.13
CA VAL A 382 -19.56 9.73 -6.92
C VAL A 382 -19.19 11.20 -7.09
N PHE A 383 -17.93 11.52 -6.79
CA PHE A 383 -17.37 12.81 -7.11
C PHE A 383 -16.42 12.67 -8.30
N MET A 384 -16.62 13.57 -9.28
CA MET A 384 -15.82 13.63 -10.50
C MET A 384 -14.93 14.87 -10.47
N PHE A 385 -13.70 14.72 -10.91
CA PHE A 385 -12.76 15.81 -11.12
C PHE A 385 -11.89 15.49 -12.33
N ALA A 386 -11.59 16.48 -13.16
CA ALA A 386 -10.77 16.28 -14.36
C ALA A 386 -11.31 15.15 -15.29
N GLY A 387 -12.62 14.95 -15.34
CA GLY A 387 -13.27 13.94 -16.19
C GLY A 387 -13.28 12.52 -15.60
N ALA A 388 -12.68 12.27 -14.44
CA ALA A 388 -12.64 10.96 -13.80
C ALA A 388 -13.26 10.96 -12.39
N ALA A 389 -13.69 9.78 -11.93
CA ALA A 389 -14.13 9.60 -10.56
C ALA A 389 -12.94 9.69 -9.60
N ILE A 390 -13.06 10.54 -8.58
CA ILE A 390 -12.03 10.70 -7.53
C ILE A 390 -12.45 10.08 -6.20
N SER A 391 -13.78 9.90 -5.98
CA SER A 391 -14.30 9.26 -4.77
C SER A 391 -15.59 8.52 -5.11
#